data_497a37e21b89607def0a05de05856984
#
_entry.id   497a37e21b89607def0a05de05856984
#
_cell.length_a   1.000
_cell.length_b   1.000
_cell.length_c   1.000
_cell.angle_alpha   90.00
_cell.angle_beta   90.00
_cell.angle_gamma   90.00
#
_symmetry.space_group_name_H-M   'P 1'
#
loop_
_entity.id
_entity.type
_entity.pdbx_description
1 polymer ?
#
loop_
_entity_poly.entity_id
_entity_poly.type
_entity_poly.pdbx_seq_one_letter_code
_entity_poly.pdbx_strand_id
1 'polypeptide(L)'
;MKKAFLLAACAVLTVMPSCARKNASTVSATDKTEQTALDKKKVNVKTLPLTVTTGILDTIKNNYKGKVVFIDLWATWCGPCRKAMVSVDSIKPKLMKKGAKFVYITGETSPENTWKEMIPNIEGDHYRLTKEQWKSLCNEKFVRGIPCYVLFNKDGSVAFSNLNEGGYPGNDLMKPEIEKALKKK
;
A
#
# COMPACT_ATOMS: atom_id res chain seq x y z
N MET A 1 49.65 33.99 57.69
CA MET A 1 49.26 34.20 59.10
C MET A 1 48.03 33.32 59.35
N LYS A 2 48.22 32.25 60.08
CA LYS A 2 47.45 31.85 61.31
C LYS A 2 45.93 31.74 61.06
N LYS A 3 45.24 30.68 61.36
CA LYS A 3 45.38 29.56 62.28
C LYS A 3 44.29 28.52 61.98
N ALA A 4 44.66 27.28 62.12
CA ALA A 4 43.87 26.11 62.38
C ALA A 4 42.90 26.24 63.54
N PHE A 5 41.82 25.45 63.54
CA PHE A 5 41.29 24.72 64.69
C PHE A 5 40.28 23.66 64.25
N LEU A 6 40.55 22.54 64.51
CA LEU A 6 40.19 21.22 64.93
C LEU A 6 38.97 21.13 65.84
N LEU A 7 38.38 19.94 65.77
CA LEU A 7 37.56 19.16 66.73
C LEU A 7 36.11 19.00 66.28
N ALA A 8 35.55 17.91 66.17
CA ALA A 8 35.61 16.50 66.64
C ALA A 8 34.15 15.98 66.76
N ALA A 9 33.96 14.83 66.19
CA ALA A 9 33.11 13.71 66.55
C ALA A 9 31.75 13.96 67.17
N CYS A 10 30.70 13.37 66.57
CA CYS A 10 29.90 12.35 67.27
C CYS A 10 29.05 11.56 66.27
N ALA A 11 29.24 10.24 66.35
CA ALA A 11 28.47 9.25 65.66
C ALA A 11 27.13 9.05 66.32
N VAL A 12 26.05 9.02 65.54
CA VAL A 12 24.82 8.33 65.92
C VAL A 12 24.33 7.47 64.77
N LEU A 13 24.51 6.17 64.96
CA LEU A 13 23.81 5.13 64.15
C LEU A 13 22.32 5.20 64.46
N THR A 14 21.49 5.40 63.42
CA THR A 14 20.13 4.91 63.48
C THR A 14 19.85 4.09 62.24
N VAL A 15 19.74 2.82 62.47
CA VAL A 15 19.22 1.79 61.56
C VAL A 15 17.73 2.03 61.36
N MET A 16 17.28 2.25 60.13
CA MET A 16 15.87 2.15 59.77
C MET A 16 15.69 1.19 58.58
N PRO A 17 14.64 0.38 58.56
CA PRO A 17 14.54 -0.77 57.67
C PRO A 17 14.09 -0.41 56.27
N SER A 18 14.67 -1.15 55.35
CA SER A 18 14.33 -1.27 53.94
C SER A 18 12.86 -1.55 53.70
N CYS A 19 12.21 -0.66 52.89
CA CYS A 19 11.02 -1.08 52.14
C CYS A 19 11.35 -0.93 50.65
N ALA A 20 11.82 -2.04 50.11
CA ALA A 20 11.96 -2.25 48.69
C ALA A 20 10.56 -2.36 48.05
N ARG A 21 10.11 -1.31 47.37
CA ARG A 21 9.05 -1.43 46.38
C ARG A 21 9.70 -1.56 45.01
N LYS A 22 9.87 -2.80 44.57
CA LYS A 22 10.08 -3.17 43.17
C LYS A 22 8.77 -2.97 42.45
N ASN A 23 8.60 -1.88 41.75
CA ASN A 23 7.67 -1.81 40.61
C ASN A 23 8.47 -2.05 39.34
N ALA A 24 8.71 -3.30 39.05
CA ALA A 24 9.09 -3.73 37.72
C ALA A 24 7.81 -3.75 36.87
N SER A 25 7.61 -2.67 36.09
CA SER A 25 6.67 -2.71 34.98
C SER A 25 7.31 -3.60 33.91
N THR A 26 6.98 -4.87 33.95
CA THR A 26 7.14 -5.78 32.83
C THR A 26 6.19 -5.34 31.73
N VAL A 27 6.67 -4.46 30.84
CA VAL A 27 6.02 -4.22 29.56
C VAL A 27 6.26 -5.48 28.75
N SER A 28 5.18 -6.26 28.64
CA SER A 28 5.16 -7.55 27.95
C SER A 28 5.61 -7.38 26.49
N ALA A 29 6.64 -8.10 26.12
CA ALA A 29 7.20 -8.15 24.76
C ALA A 29 6.22 -8.71 23.72
N THR A 30 5.05 -9.18 24.13
CA THR A 30 3.99 -9.73 23.28
C THR A 30 3.16 -8.66 22.56
N ASP A 31 3.07 -7.44 23.13
CA ASP A 31 2.23 -6.37 22.53
C ASP A 31 2.87 -5.72 21.30
N LYS A 32 4.21 -5.71 21.19
CA LYS A 32 4.92 -5.18 20.02
C LYS A 32 4.89 -6.11 18.80
N THR A 33 4.71 -7.43 19.01
CA THR A 33 4.70 -8.41 17.91
C THR A 33 3.31 -8.48 17.26
N GLU A 34 2.25 -8.25 18.02
CA GLU A 34 0.88 -8.21 17.49
C GLU A 34 0.58 -6.92 16.71
N GLN A 35 1.11 -5.77 17.17
CA GLN A 35 0.95 -4.49 16.49
C GLN A 35 1.66 -4.47 15.12
N THR A 36 2.83 -5.12 15.00
CA THR A 36 3.57 -5.22 13.72
C THR A 36 2.93 -6.18 12.72
N ALA A 37 2.11 -7.12 13.17
CA ALA A 37 1.39 -8.04 12.28
C ALA A 37 0.12 -7.40 11.67
N LEU A 38 -0.47 -6.38 12.34
CA LEU A 38 -1.68 -5.70 11.87
C LEU A 38 -1.43 -4.68 10.75
N ASP A 39 -0.19 -4.19 10.62
CA ASP A 39 0.17 -3.14 9.67
C ASP A 39 0.78 -3.65 8.35
N LYS A 40 0.93 -4.96 8.17
CA LYS A 40 1.48 -5.49 6.93
C LYS A 40 0.46 -5.40 5.81
N LYS A 41 0.64 -4.43 4.90
CA LYS A 41 -0.19 -4.28 3.70
C LYS A 41 -0.29 -5.61 2.95
N LYS A 42 -1.52 -6.00 2.58
CA LYS A 42 -1.74 -7.23 1.82
C LYS A 42 -1.36 -7.02 0.36
N VAL A 43 -0.21 -7.57 -0.03
CA VAL A 43 0.35 -7.49 -1.37
C VAL A 43 0.32 -8.88 -2.00
N ASN A 44 -0.26 -9.01 -3.19
CA ASN A 44 -0.29 -10.25 -3.94
C ASN A 44 0.35 -10.02 -5.32
N VAL A 45 1.43 -10.71 -5.60
CA VAL A 45 2.05 -10.71 -6.93
C VAL A 45 1.36 -11.77 -7.80
N LYS A 46 0.93 -11.37 -8.97
CA LYS A 46 0.27 -12.22 -9.96
C LYS A 46 1.00 -12.14 -11.30
N THR A 47 0.95 -13.22 -12.04
CA THR A 47 1.56 -13.32 -13.37
C THR A 47 0.51 -13.71 -14.41
N LEU A 48 0.75 -13.33 -15.66
CA LEU A 48 0.03 -13.86 -16.81
C LEU A 48 0.89 -14.90 -17.51
N PRO A 49 0.30 -15.95 -18.09
CA PRO A 49 1.02 -16.86 -18.97
C PRO A 49 1.68 -16.09 -20.12
N LEU A 50 2.89 -16.47 -20.51
CA LEU A 50 3.62 -15.82 -21.61
C LEU A 50 2.89 -15.97 -22.96
N THR A 51 2.03 -16.97 -23.08
CA THR A 51 1.16 -17.20 -24.26
C THR A 51 0.06 -16.16 -24.42
N VAL A 52 -0.26 -15.40 -23.36
CA VAL A 52 -1.25 -14.31 -23.42
C VAL A 52 -0.57 -13.06 -23.97
N THR A 53 -0.71 -12.83 -25.27
CA THR A 53 -0.08 -11.72 -25.99
C THR A 53 -1.07 -10.66 -26.47
N THR A 54 -2.38 -10.93 -26.34
CA THR A 54 -3.49 -10.01 -26.68
C THR A 54 -4.58 -10.10 -25.61
N GLY A 55 -5.50 -9.11 -25.57
CA GLY A 55 -6.58 -9.09 -24.60
C GLY A 55 -6.10 -9.05 -23.15
N ILE A 56 -4.95 -8.46 -22.89
CA ILE A 56 -4.25 -8.45 -21.59
C ILE A 56 -5.16 -7.93 -20.49
N LEU A 57 -5.79 -6.77 -20.71
CA LEU A 57 -6.66 -6.13 -19.72
C LEU A 57 -7.90 -6.97 -19.42
N ASP A 58 -8.48 -7.59 -20.44
CA ASP A 58 -9.65 -8.46 -20.30
C ASP A 58 -9.29 -9.76 -19.57
N THR A 59 -8.12 -10.32 -19.84
CA THR A 59 -7.59 -11.50 -19.12
C THR A 59 -7.41 -11.17 -17.64
N ILE A 60 -6.81 -10.03 -17.30
CA ILE A 60 -6.63 -9.60 -15.91
C ILE A 60 -8.00 -9.39 -15.26
N LYS A 61 -8.90 -8.64 -15.91
CA LYS A 61 -10.27 -8.39 -15.41
C LYS A 61 -11.00 -9.70 -15.09
N ASN A 62 -10.89 -10.71 -15.95
CA ASN A 62 -11.56 -12.00 -15.78
C ASN A 62 -11.13 -12.78 -14.53
N ASN A 63 -9.98 -12.47 -13.95
CA ASN A 63 -9.55 -13.02 -12.65
C ASN A 63 -10.33 -12.44 -11.46
N TYR A 64 -11.22 -11.45 -11.70
CA TYR A 64 -11.96 -10.74 -10.67
C TYR A 64 -13.48 -10.72 -10.93
N LYS A 65 -14.03 -11.78 -11.56
CA LYS A 65 -15.47 -11.88 -11.83
C LYS A 65 -16.30 -11.62 -10.57
N GLY A 66 -17.35 -10.82 -10.71
CA GLY A 66 -18.23 -10.45 -9.62
C GLY A 66 -17.65 -9.42 -8.63
N LYS A 67 -16.50 -8.81 -8.94
CA LYS A 67 -15.88 -7.78 -8.09
C LYS A 67 -15.81 -6.44 -8.81
N VAL A 68 -15.88 -5.38 -8.04
CA VAL A 68 -15.50 -4.05 -8.51
C VAL A 68 -13.98 -3.98 -8.52
N VAL A 69 -13.39 -3.60 -9.65
CA VAL A 69 -11.93 -3.62 -9.85
C VAL A 69 -11.45 -2.25 -10.28
N PHE A 70 -10.61 -1.63 -9.47
CA PHE A 70 -9.89 -0.42 -9.81
C PHE A 70 -8.48 -0.81 -10.28
N ILE A 71 -8.17 -0.52 -11.54
CA ILE A 71 -6.88 -0.81 -12.16
C ILE A 71 -6.09 0.50 -12.32
N ASP A 72 -4.84 0.47 -11.89
CA ASP A 72 -3.84 1.55 -12.01
C ASP A 72 -2.69 1.07 -12.90
N LEU A 73 -2.49 1.72 -14.04
CA LEU A 73 -1.33 1.51 -14.89
C LEU A 73 -0.23 2.49 -14.49
N TRP A 74 0.90 1.95 -14.07
CA TRP A 74 1.97 2.73 -13.46
C TRP A 74 3.38 2.25 -13.83
N ALA A 75 4.41 2.95 -13.36
CA ALA A 75 5.78 2.48 -13.38
C ALA A 75 6.58 3.01 -12.19
N THR A 76 7.66 2.31 -11.83
CA THR A 76 8.52 2.68 -10.69
C THR A 76 9.16 4.05 -10.84
N TRP A 77 9.50 4.41 -12.06
CA TRP A 77 10.10 5.71 -12.43
C TRP A 77 9.06 6.84 -12.61
N CYS A 78 7.77 6.53 -12.62
CA CYS A 78 6.69 7.50 -12.85
C CYS A 78 6.40 8.31 -11.56
N GLY A 79 6.95 9.50 -11.45
CA GLY A 79 6.72 10.41 -10.33
C GLY A 79 5.24 10.76 -10.11
N PRO A 80 4.49 11.18 -11.15
CA PRO A 80 3.05 11.43 -11.04
C PRO A 80 2.24 10.23 -10.57
N CYS A 81 2.60 9.00 -11.02
CA CYS A 81 1.94 7.77 -10.57
C CYS A 81 2.09 7.56 -9.05
N ARG A 82 3.31 7.70 -8.55
CA ARG A 82 3.60 7.55 -7.12
C ARG A 82 2.88 8.60 -6.27
N LYS A 83 2.80 9.83 -6.75
CA LYS A 83 2.03 10.91 -6.09
C LYS A 83 0.54 10.57 -6.04
N ALA A 84 -0.02 10.07 -7.13
CA ALA A 84 -1.42 9.64 -7.19
C ALA A 84 -1.73 8.49 -6.24
N MET A 85 -0.83 7.51 -6.10
CA MET A 85 -0.98 6.39 -5.16
C MET A 85 -1.14 6.86 -3.71
N VAL A 86 -0.43 7.91 -3.30
CA VAL A 86 -0.60 8.52 -1.95
C VAL A 86 -2.03 9.03 -1.76
N SER A 87 -2.61 9.65 -2.79
CA SER A 87 -4.00 10.11 -2.74
C SER A 87 -4.97 8.93 -2.68
N VAL A 88 -4.76 7.90 -3.51
CA VAL A 88 -5.57 6.67 -3.54
C VAL A 88 -5.50 5.94 -2.19
N ASP A 89 -4.35 5.89 -1.54
CA ASP A 89 -4.17 5.21 -0.24
C ASP A 89 -5.08 5.79 0.86
N SER A 90 -5.47 7.06 0.77
CA SER A 90 -6.39 7.68 1.74
C SER A 90 -7.84 7.15 1.66
N ILE A 91 -8.27 6.67 0.51
CA ILE A 91 -9.63 6.14 0.27
C ILE A 91 -9.67 4.61 0.19
N LYS A 92 -8.57 3.98 -0.21
CA LYS A 92 -8.45 2.55 -0.51
C LYS A 92 -8.92 1.62 0.62
N PRO A 93 -8.47 1.77 1.90
CA PRO A 93 -8.84 0.82 2.95
C PRO A 93 -10.35 0.72 3.17
N LYS A 94 -11.07 1.85 3.11
CA LYS A 94 -12.54 1.87 3.25
C LYS A 94 -13.24 1.18 2.08
N LEU A 95 -12.73 1.36 0.86
CA LEU A 95 -13.29 0.78 -0.35
C LEU A 95 -12.98 -0.73 -0.44
N MET A 96 -11.80 -1.17 -0.03
CA MET A 96 -11.44 -2.58 0.05
C MET A 96 -12.31 -3.34 1.07
N LYS A 97 -12.60 -2.74 2.23
CA LYS A 97 -13.55 -3.30 3.21
C LYS A 97 -14.95 -3.48 2.62
N LYS A 98 -15.36 -2.63 1.66
CA LYS A 98 -16.63 -2.73 0.92
C LYS A 98 -16.56 -3.74 -0.24
N GLY A 99 -15.41 -4.37 -0.50
CA GLY A 99 -15.23 -5.42 -1.50
C GLY A 99 -14.58 -4.97 -2.81
N ALA A 100 -14.12 -3.72 -2.94
CA ALA A 100 -13.35 -3.28 -4.10
C ALA A 100 -11.98 -3.96 -4.15
N LYS A 101 -11.50 -4.25 -5.36
CA LYS A 101 -10.15 -4.76 -5.63
C LYS A 101 -9.32 -3.66 -6.27
N PHE A 102 -8.08 -3.51 -5.79
CA PHE A 102 -7.09 -2.60 -6.35
C PHE A 102 -6.01 -3.41 -7.03
N VAL A 103 -5.79 -3.15 -8.30
CA VAL A 103 -4.88 -3.89 -9.17
C VAL A 103 -3.91 -2.91 -9.80
N TYR A 104 -2.63 -3.18 -9.64
CA TYR A 104 -1.54 -2.35 -10.14
C TYR A 104 -0.81 -3.08 -11.26
N ILE A 105 -0.76 -2.47 -12.44
CA ILE A 105 -0.16 -3.07 -13.62
C ILE A 105 1.02 -2.22 -14.06
N THR A 106 2.18 -2.84 -14.25
CA THR A 106 3.37 -2.22 -14.81
C THR A 106 4.02 -3.12 -15.86
N GLY A 107 4.89 -2.57 -16.68
CA GLY A 107 5.71 -3.33 -17.62
C GLY A 107 7.15 -3.50 -17.14
N GLU A 108 7.96 -4.20 -17.92
CA GLU A 108 9.39 -4.44 -17.66
C GLU A 108 10.24 -3.17 -17.69
N THR A 109 9.70 -2.02 -18.16
CA THR A 109 10.34 -0.71 -17.99
C THR A 109 10.49 -0.29 -16.53
N SER A 110 9.73 -0.92 -15.62
CA SER A 110 9.98 -0.93 -14.18
C SER A 110 10.99 -2.02 -13.87
N PRO A 111 12.25 -1.70 -13.49
CA PRO A 111 13.24 -2.72 -13.14
C PRO A 111 12.72 -3.61 -12.03
N GLU A 112 12.96 -4.90 -12.14
CA GLU A 112 12.34 -5.90 -11.26
C GLU A 112 12.70 -5.69 -9.79
N ASN A 113 13.97 -5.41 -9.50
CA ASN A 113 14.43 -5.16 -8.13
C ASN A 113 13.75 -3.93 -7.53
N THR A 114 13.74 -2.82 -8.25
CA THR A 114 13.06 -1.58 -7.81
C THR A 114 11.57 -1.81 -7.59
N TRP A 115 10.93 -2.57 -8.49
CA TRP A 115 9.52 -2.92 -8.35
C TRP A 115 9.27 -3.77 -7.09
N LYS A 116 10.10 -4.81 -6.85
CA LYS A 116 10.01 -5.67 -5.66
C LYS A 116 10.25 -4.91 -4.35
N GLU A 117 11.08 -3.88 -4.36
CA GLU A 117 11.32 -3.00 -3.21
C GLU A 117 10.13 -2.06 -2.93
N MET A 118 9.41 -1.64 -3.98
CA MET A 118 8.32 -0.67 -3.84
C MET A 118 6.99 -1.30 -3.45
N ILE A 119 6.63 -2.45 -4.05
CA ILE A 119 5.28 -3.03 -3.90
C ILE A 119 4.89 -3.43 -2.47
N PRO A 120 5.81 -3.77 -1.54
CA PRO A 120 5.43 -4.04 -0.14
C PRO A 120 4.68 -2.88 0.53
N ASN A 121 4.84 -1.67 0.02
CA ASN A 121 4.17 -0.46 0.52
C ASN A 121 2.87 -0.13 -0.22
N ILE A 122 2.49 -0.92 -1.23
CA ILE A 122 1.33 -0.67 -2.09
C ILE A 122 0.36 -1.84 -1.96
N GLU A 123 -0.62 -1.74 -1.05
CA GLU A 123 -1.60 -2.80 -0.83
C GLU A 123 -2.45 -3.05 -2.07
N GLY A 124 -2.56 -4.32 -2.50
CA GLY A 124 -3.34 -4.74 -3.66
C GLY A 124 -2.68 -5.88 -4.44
N ASP A 125 -3.24 -6.16 -5.61
CA ASP A 125 -2.73 -7.17 -6.53
C ASP A 125 -1.82 -6.53 -7.59
N HIS A 126 -0.66 -7.12 -7.85
CA HIS A 126 0.37 -6.55 -8.70
C HIS A 126 0.70 -7.44 -9.88
N TYR A 127 0.68 -6.88 -11.08
CA TYR A 127 1.14 -7.51 -12.30
C TYR A 127 2.34 -6.74 -12.87
N ARG A 128 3.42 -7.47 -13.16
CA ARG A 128 4.55 -6.95 -13.94
C ARG A 128 4.57 -7.72 -15.27
N LEU A 129 4.11 -7.04 -16.30
CA LEU A 129 3.95 -7.59 -17.65
C LEU A 129 5.29 -7.65 -18.38
N THR A 130 5.45 -8.61 -19.30
CA THR A 130 6.56 -8.60 -20.25
C THR A 130 6.47 -7.37 -21.15
N LYS A 131 7.57 -7.08 -21.85
CA LYS A 131 7.62 -5.96 -22.80
C LYS A 131 6.55 -6.10 -23.88
N GLU A 132 6.34 -7.30 -24.39
CA GLU A 132 5.36 -7.62 -25.42
C GLU A 132 3.93 -7.45 -24.89
N GLN A 133 3.64 -8.00 -23.72
CA GLN A 133 2.34 -7.86 -23.06
C GLN A 133 1.99 -6.39 -22.76
N TRP A 134 2.96 -5.63 -22.23
CA TRP A 134 2.78 -4.21 -21.96
C TRP A 134 2.52 -3.42 -23.24
N LYS A 135 3.31 -3.68 -24.30
CA LYS A 135 3.13 -3.05 -25.60
C LYS A 135 1.76 -3.36 -26.20
N SER A 136 1.33 -4.63 -26.12
CA SER A 136 0.02 -5.06 -26.60
C SER A 136 -1.11 -4.33 -25.86
N LEU A 137 -1.08 -4.33 -24.53
CA LEU A 137 -2.05 -3.62 -23.71
C LEU A 137 -2.12 -2.13 -24.08
N CYS A 138 -0.98 -1.45 -24.19
CA CYS A 138 -0.93 -0.04 -24.53
C CYS A 138 -1.51 0.25 -25.92
N ASN A 139 -1.20 -0.58 -26.90
CA ASN A 139 -1.70 -0.43 -28.26
C ASN A 139 -3.22 -0.69 -28.34
N GLU A 140 -3.69 -1.81 -27.76
CA GLU A 140 -5.11 -2.19 -27.80
C GLU A 140 -6.02 -1.20 -27.08
N LYS A 141 -5.53 -0.57 -26.03
CA LYS A 141 -6.31 0.35 -25.19
C LYS A 141 -5.95 1.81 -25.43
N PHE A 142 -5.13 2.10 -26.43
CA PHE A 142 -4.70 3.46 -26.79
C PHE A 142 -4.10 4.23 -25.62
N VAL A 143 -3.29 3.55 -24.78
CA VAL A 143 -2.63 4.17 -23.63
C VAL A 143 -1.54 5.12 -24.14
N ARG A 144 -1.73 6.43 -23.92
CA ARG A 144 -0.76 7.47 -24.35
C ARG A 144 0.23 7.85 -23.26
N GLY A 145 -0.08 7.54 -22.01
CA GLY A 145 0.78 7.87 -20.88
C GLY A 145 0.25 7.30 -19.56
N ILE A 146 1.09 7.34 -18.55
CA ILE A 146 0.79 6.91 -17.19
C ILE A 146 0.99 8.06 -16.20
N PRO A 147 0.23 8.10 -15.06
CA PRO A 147 -0.76 7.12 -14.65
C PRO A 147 -2.02 7.16 -15.50
N CYS A 148 -2.69 6.04 -15.66
CA CYS A 148 -4.04 5.98 -16.20
C CYS A 148 -4.83 4.82 -15.53
N TYR A 149 -6.15 4.91 -15.56
CA TYR A 149 -7.01 4.12 -14.71
C TYR A 149 -8.18 3.52 -15.45
N VAL A 150 -8.61 2.34 -15.00
CA VAL A 150 -9.87 1.73 -15.39
C VAL A 150 -10.60 1.24 -14.15
N LEU A 151 -11.89 1.50 -14.08
CA LEU A 151 -12.79 0.96 -13.07
C LEU A 151 -13.80 0.01 -13.75
N PHE A 152 -13.83 -1.22 -13.30
CA PHE A 152 -14.82 -2.20 -13.73
C PHE A 152 -15.90 -2.40 -12.68
N ASN A 153 -17.15 -2.50 -13.15
CA ASN A 153 -18.28 -2.97 -12.36
C ASN A 153 -18.17 -4.48 -12.09
N LYS A 154 -19.02 -5.01 -11.21
CA LYS A 154 -19.11 -6.45 -10.89
C LYS A 154 -19.42 -7.32 -12.11
N ASP A 155 -20.21 -6.80 -13.06
CA ASP A 155 -20.55 -7.46 -14.32
C ASP A 155 -19.43 -7.41 -15.37
N GLY A 156 -18.31 -6.77 -15.05
CA GLY A 156 -17.16 -6.59 -15.94
C GLY A 156 -17.32 -5.44 -16.95
N SER A 157 -18.42 -4.69 -16.92
CA SER A 157 -18.56 -3.47 -17.71
C SER A 157 -17.67 -2.35 -17.16
N VAL A 158 -17.26 -1.43 -18.04
CA VAL A 158 -16.44 -0.27 -17.65
C VAL A 158 -17.33 0.76 -16.95
N ALA A 159 -16.97 1.13 -15.72
CA ALA A 159 -17.60 2.23 -14.98
C ALA A 159 -16.86 3.55 -15.23
N PHE A 160 -15.55 3.52 -15.35
CA PHE A 160 -14.68 4.67 -15.65
C PHE A 160 -13.44 4.22 -16.40
N SER A 161 -12.95 5.05 -17.30
CA SER A 161 -11.67 4.85 -17.97
C SER A 161 -11.10 6.17 -18.45
N ASN A 162 -9.80 6.39 -18.25
CA ASN A 162 -9.03 7.48 -18.85
C ASN A 162 -7.73 6.98 -19.49
N LEU A 163 -7.74 5.77 -20.04
CA LEU A 163 -6.55 5.13 -20.62
C LEU A 163 -5.90 5.94 -21.75
N ASN A 164 -6.71 6.69 -22.51
CA ASN A 164 -6.24 7.53 -23.63
C ASN A 164 -5.87 8.97 -23.20
N GLU A 165 -6.28 9.41 -22.02
CA GLU A 165 -6.06 10.78 -21.53
C GLU A 165 -4.94 10.83 -20.50
N GLY A 166 -4.90 9.81 -19.61
CA GLY A 166 -3.96 9.76 -18.50
C GLY A 166 -4.31 10.70 -17.34
N GLY A 167 -3.43 10.72 -16.35
CA GLY A 167 -3.57 11.54 -15.14
C GLY A 167 -4.52 10.95 -14.10
N TYR A 168 -4.30 11.28 -12.84
CA TYR A 168 -5.22 10.89 -11.77
C TYR A 168 -6.32 11.93 -11.61
N PRO A 169 -7.60 11.56 -11.77
CA PRO A 169 -8.71 12.52 -11.78
C PRO A 169 -9.11 13.03 -10.38
N GLY A 170 -8.45 12.54 -9.33
CA GLY A 170 -8.69 12.94 -7.95
C GLY A 170 -9.69 12.05 -7.20
N ASN A 171 -9.59 12.11 -5.87
CA ASN A 171 -10.44 11.32 -4.99
C ASN A 171 -11.91 11.75 -5.03
N ASP A 172 -12.16 13.02 -5.32
CA ASP A 172 -13.54 13.58 -5.39
C ASP A 172 -14.35 12.96 -6.51
N LEU A 173 -13.68 12.51 -7.58
CA LEU A 173 -14.30 11.74 -8.65
C LEU A 173 -14.21 10.23 -8.39
N MET A 174 -13.03 9.73 -8.08
CA MET A 174 -12.82 8.26 -8.04
C MET A 174 -13.53 7.56 -6.90
N LYS A 175 -13.57 8.18 -5.72
CA LYS A 175 -14.25 7.57 -4.56
C LYS A 175 -15.74 7.34 -4.82
N PRO A 176 -16.55 8.34 -5.23
CA PRO A 176 -17.97 8.13 -5.55
C PRO A 176 -18.20 7.16 -6.72
N GLU A 177 -17.34 7.16 -7.76
CA GLU A 177 -17.49 6.20 -8.86
C GLU A 177 -17.27 4.75 -8.37
N ILE A 178 -16.27 4.49 -7.55
CA ILE A 178 -16.05 3.16 -6.95
C ILE A 178 -17.21 2.78 -6.03
N GLU A 179 -17.70 3.71 -5.20
CA GLU A 179 -18.86 3.44 -4.33
C GLU A 179 -20.14 3.16 -5.10
N LYS A 180 -20.37 3.83 -6.24
CA LYS A 180 -21.49 3.59 -7.16
C LYS A 180 -21.37 2.20 -7.78
N ALA A 181 -20.18 1.82 -8.28
CA ALA A 181 -19.93 0.49 -8.82
C ALA A 181 -20.16 -0.62 -7.78
N LEU A 182 -19.78 -0.39 -6.51
CA LEU A 182 -20.02 -1.33 -5.41
C LEU A 182 -21.49 -1.56 -5.09
N LYS A 183 -22.34 -0.54 -5.29
CA LYS A 183 -23.80 -0.62 -5.06
C LYS A 183 -24.55 -1.25 -6.24
N LYS A 184 -23.97 -1.22 -7.45
CA LYS A 184 -24.57 -1.84 -8.63
C LYS A 184 -24.70 -3.35 -8.40
N LYS A 185 -25.91 -3.89 -8.66
CA LYS A 185 -26.21 -5.33 -8.59
C LYS A 185 -25.57 -6.07 -9.76
#